data_8de4bd2d89d79ed868e8a4df36054b17
#
_entry.id   8de4bd2d89d79ed868e8a4df36054b17
#
_cell.length_a   1.000
_cell.length_b   1.000
_cell.length_c   1.000
_cell.angle_alpha   90.00
_cell.angle_beta   90.00
_cell.angle_gamma   90.00
#
_symmetry.space_group_name_H-M   'P 1'
#
loop_
_entity.id
_entity.type
_entity.pdbx_description
1 polymer ?
#
loop_
_entity_poly.entity_id
_entity_poly.type
_entity_poly.pdbx_seq_one_letter_code
_entity_poly.pdbx_strand_id
1 'polypeptide(L)'
;EQDDYVTDTADLGIKVDTDPSLIKQFLKKKTSKIKVVFTTYQSGRATAKGSKGFTYDLGIMDEAHKTVGSKTKEMAHLLHQKNVKIKKRIFMTATERLFRGDSDEFMSMDDPRDYGSLIYELSFKEAINSKPPIISDYKIITFGITTPEIEEIYQSNKYLEVKKVLKDITAREFATAIALRKAIKKLKIKNAIS
;
A
#
# COMPACT_ATOMS: atom_id res chain seq x y z
N GLU A 1 -28.19 0.43 -1.22
CA GLU A 1 -27.16 1.49 -1.39
C GLU A 1 -26.06 0.88 -2.25
N GLN A 2 -25.94 1.41 -3.45
CA GLN A 2 -24.89 1.01 -4.39
C GLN A 2 -23.64 1.77 -3.94
N ASP A 3 -22.66 1.06 -3.40
CA ASP A 3 -21.34 1.64 -3.14
C ASP A 3 -20.74 1.99 -4.51
N ASP A 4 -20.74 3.27 -4.86
CA ASP A 4 -20.08 3.81 -6.03
C ASP A 4 -18.56 3.67 -5.83
N TYR A 5 -18.01 2.55 -6.27
CA TYR A 5 -16.56 2.36 -6.29
C TYR A 5 -15.95 3.31 -7.32
N VAL A 6 -15.08 4.19 -6.87
CA VAL A 6 -14.24 5.00 -7.74
C VAL A 6 -13.28 4.07 -8.49
N THR A 7 -13.58 3.78 -9.74
CA THR A 7 -12.80 2.86 -10.58
C THR A 7 -11.82 3.58 -11.50
N ASP A 8 -12.06 4.88 -11.76
CA ASP A 8 -11.21 5.73 -12.60
C ASP A 8 -10.98 7.08 -11.91
N THR A 9 -9.87 7.73 -12.25
CA THR A 9 -9.56 9.09 -11.80
C THR A 9 -10.58 10.12 -12.30
N ALA A 10 -11.29 9.85 -13.39
CA ALA A 10 -12.38 10.66 -13.90
C ALA A 10 -13.56 10.71 -12.92
N ASP A 11 -13.82 9.64 -12.18
CA ASP A 11 -14.92 9.55 -11.20
C ASP A 11 -14.71 10.47 -10.00
N LEU A 12 -13.48 10.89 -9.75
CA LEU A 12 -13.15 11.84 -8.68
C LEU A 12 -13.60 13.28 -8.98
N GLY A 13 -14.01 13.60 -10.21
CA GLY A 13 -14.30 14.97 -10.64
C GLY A 13 -13.08 15.93 -10.50
N ILE A 14 -11.89 15.39 -10.27
CA ILE A 14 -10.64 16.13 -10.06
C ILE A 14 -9.67 15.73 -11.15
N LYS A 15 -9.12 16.73 -11.85
CA LYS A 15 -8.10 16.47 -12.86
C LYS A 15 -6.85 15.90 -12.19
N VAL A 16 -6.48 14.68 -12.56
CA VAL A 16 -5.22 14.06 -12.18
C VAL A 16 -4.16 14.39 -13.23
N ASP A 17 -3.02 14.89 -12.80
CA ASP A 17 -1.95 15.29 -13.69
C ASP A 17 -0.58 15.08 -13.02
N THR A 18 0.42 14.74 -13.80
CA THR A 18 1.82 14.62 -13.37
C THR A 18 2.70 15.76 -13.85
N ASP A 19 2.12 16.79 -14.50
CA ASP A 19 2.88 17.98 -14.94
C ASP A 19 3.22 18.87 -13.73
N PRO A 20 4.50 19.05 -13.40
CA PRO A 20 4.92 19.93 -12.32
C PRO A 20 4.47 21.39 -12.51
N SER A 21 4.24 21.84 -13.74
CA SER A 21 3.80 23.22 -14.03
C SER A 21 2.39 23.48 -13.52
N LEU A 22 1.49 22.51 -13.66
CA LEU A 22 0.12 22.59 -13.19
C LEU A 22 0.06 22.55 -11.66
N ILE A 23 0.87 21.71 -11.03
CA ILE A 23 1.02 21.67 -9.57
C ILE A 23 1.47 23.06 -9.05
N LYS A 24 2.49 23.63 -9.69
CA LYS A 24 2.99 24.96 -9.33
C LYS A 24 1.93 26.06 -9.51
N GLN A 25 1.18 26.01 -10.60
CA GLN A 25 0.09 26.95 -10.86
C GLN A 25 -0.99 26.87 -9.80
N PHE A 26 -1.42 25.65 -9.44
CA PHE A 26 -2.39 25.42 -8.37
C PHE A 26 -1.90 25.98 -7.03
N LEU A 27 -0.65 25.70 -6.66
CA LEU A 27 -0.08 26.15 -5.39
C LEU A 27 0.06 27.67 -5.31
N LYS A 28 0.34 28.36 -6.44
CA LYS A 28 0.44 29.81 -6.52
C LYS A 28 -0.91 30.55 -6.49
N LYS A 29 -2.00 29.86 -6.83
CA LYS A 29 -3.34 30.47 -6.84
C LYS A 29 -3.69 31.00 -5.46
N LYS A 30 -3.99 32.31 -5.36
CA LYS A 30 -4.46 32.92 -4.10
C LYS A 30 -5.86 32.42 -3.79
N THR A 31 -6.08 31.95 -2.57
CA THR A 31 -7.37 31.48 -2.07
C THR A 31 -7.37 31.54 -0.55
N SER A 32 -8.53 31.77 0.05
CA SER A 32 -8.78 31.62 1.49
C SER A 32 -9.07 30.17 1.91
N LYS A 33 -9.24 29.27 0.94
CA LYS A 33 -9.54 27.85 1.19
C LYS A 33 -8.26 27.08 1.43
N ILE A 34 -8.35 25.97 2.18
CA ILE A 34 -7.29 25.00 2.35
C ILE A 34 -6.94 24.38 0.99
N LYS A 35 -5.67 24.29 0.69
CA LYS A 35 -5.17 23.58 -0.48
C LYS A 35 -4.72 22.18 -0.09
N VAL A 36 -5.24 21.19 -0.80
CA VAL A 36 -4.84 19.79 -0.62
C VAL A 36 -4.24 19.29 -1.93
N VAL A 37 -3.13 18.59 -1.84
CA VAL A 37 -2.47 17.92 -2.97
C VAL A 37 -2.40 16.44 -2.63
N PHE A 38 -3.11 15.61 -3.39
CA PHE A 38 -2.99 14.17 -3.33
C PHE A 38 -1.91 13.71 -4.31
N THR A 39 -1.05 12.82 -3.89
CA THR A 39 0.00 12.27 -4.75
C THR A 39 0.32 10.83 -4.34
N THR A 40 0.73 10.01 -5.31
CA THR A 40 1.32 8.71 -5.02
C THR A 40 2.82 8.88 -4.73
N TYR A 41 3.44 7.91 -4.08
CA TYR A 41 4.89 7.92 -3.87
C TYR A 41 5.66 7.92 -5.20
N GLN A 42 5.18 7.19 -6.21
CA GLN A 42 5.78 7.14 -7.55
C GLN A 42 5.78 8.52 -8.23
N SER A 43 4.73 9.31 -8.03
CA SER A 43 4.65 10.68 -8.57
C SER A 43 5.40 11.71 -7.72
N GLY A 44 6.09 11.29 -6.67
CA GLY A 44 6.76 12.14 -5.70
C GLY A 44 7.77 13.11 -6.31
N ARG A 45 8.49 12.72 -7.37
CA ARG A 45 9.44 13.60 -8.07
C ARG A 45 8.73 14.73 -8.81
N ALA A 46 7.63 14.46 -9.48
CA ALA A 46 6.82 15.46 -10.15
C ALA A 46 6.22 16.46 -9.14
N THR A 47 5.66 15.92 -8.04
CA THR A 47 5.12 16.73 -6.94
C THR A 47 6.20 17.61 -6.33
N ALA A 48 7.39 17.10 -6.05
CA ALA A 48 8.51 17.86 -5.51
C ALA A 48 8.93 19.00 -6.44
N LYS A 49 9.05 18.73 -7.75
CA LYS A 49 9.39 19.73 -8.76
C LYS A 49 8.35 20.84 -8.84
N GLY A 50 7.06 20.48 -8.83
CA GLY A 50 5.95 21.43 -8.87
C GLY A 50 5.81 22.25 -7.58
N SER A 51 6.22 21.70 -6.46
CA SER A 51 6.17 22.33 -5.13
C SER A 51 7.40 23.20 -4.81
N LYS A 52 8.35 23.33 -5.75
CA LYS A 52 9.58 24.11 -5.51
C LYS A 52 9.24 25.55 -5.09
N GLY A 53 9.74 25.96 -3.92
CA GLY A 53 9.48 27.26 -3.32
C GLY A 53 8.19 27.35 -2.50
N PHE A 54 7.45 26.27 -2.37
CA PHE A 54 6.28 26.16 -1.51
C PHE A 54 6.61 25.34 -0.25
N THR A 55 5.94 25.66 0.87
CA THR A 55 6.05 24.90 2.12
C THR A 55 4.67 24.45 2.53
N TYR A 56 4.48 23.13 2.67
CA TYR A 56 3.25 22.56 3.20
C TYR A 56 3.23 22.62 4.71
N ASP A 57 2.08 22.86 5.30
CA ASP A 57 1.92 22.86 6.75
C ASP A 57 1.88 21.44 7.30
N LEU A 58 1.23 20.52 6.57
CA LEU A 58 1.08 19.13 6.96
C LEU A 58 1.28 18.21 5.75
N GLY A 59 1.99 17.12 5.95
CA GLY A 59 2.05 15.96 5.05
C GLY A 59 1.54 14.72 5.79
N ILE A 60 0.61 14.02 5.17
CA ILE A 60 0.10 12.72 5.64
C ILE A 60 0.64 11.67 4.70
N MET A 61 1.43 10.73 5.24
CA MET A 61 2.11 9.66 4.52
C MET A 61 1.42 8.35 4.83
N ASP A 62 0.45 7.99 4.01
CA ASP A 62 -0.25 6.71 4.15
C ASP A 62 0.60 5.56 3.60
N GLU A 63 0.38 4.34 4.11
CA GLU A 63 1.20 3.17 3.77
C GLU A 63 2.71 3.43 3.92
N ALA A 64 3.09 4.11 4.99
CA ALA A 64 4.45 4.61 5.21
C ALA A 64 5.52 3.50 5.21
N HIS A 65 5.14 2.25 5.48
CA HIS A 65 6.04 1.09 5.39
C HIS A 65 6.66 0.91 4.00
N LYS A 66 6.03 1.45 2.93
CA LYS A 66 6.58 1.42 1.56
C LYS A 66 7.83 2.29 1.41
N THR A 67 8.03 3.25 2.30
CA THR A 67 9.18 4.17 2.25
C THR A 67 10.41 3.63 2.96
N VAL A 68 10.28 2.57 3.76
CA VAL A 68 11.38 1.92 4.49
C VAL A 68 12.39 1.31 3.53
N GLY A 69 13.66 1.37 3.89
CA GLY A 69 14.79 0.89 3.11
C GLY A 69 15.72 2.03 2.68
N SER A 70 16.41 1.90 1.55
CA SER A 70 17.39 2.91 1.10
C SER A 70 16.79 4.32 1.04
N LYS A 71 17.50 5.31 1.60
CA LYS A 71 17.16 6.75 1.54
C LYS A 71 17.09 7.30 0.12
N THR A 72 17.72 6.64 -0.82
CA THR A 72 17.68 7.01 -2.24
C THR A 72 16.48 6.42 -2.98
N LYS A 73 15.73 5.53 -2.34
CA LYS A 73 14.55 4.90 -2.92
C LYS A 73 13.52 5.95 -3.37
N GLU A 74 12.91 5.73 -4.53
CA GLU A 74 11.91 6.66 -5.08
C GLU A 74 10.75 6.91 -4.13
N MET A 75 10.29 5.87 -3.45
CA MET A 75 9.22 5.95 -2.45
C MET A 75 9.55 6.85 -1.26
N ALA A 76 10.84 7.03 -0.91
CA ALA A 76 11.30 7.92 0.15
C ALA A 76 11.47 9.38 -0.29
N HIS A 77 11.33 9.69 -1.59
CA HIS A 77 11.65 11.01 -2.15
C HIS A 77 10.92 12.17 -1.46
N LEU A 78 9.63 11.99 -1.13
CA LEU A 78 8.80 13.01 -0.49
C LEU A 78 9.10 13.22 1.01
N LEU A 79 9.83 12.28 1.63
CA LEU A 79 10.16 12.36 3.05
C LEU A 79 11.29 13.35 3.33
N HIS A 80 12.14 13.61 2.34
CA HIS A 80 13.29 14.47 2.51
C HIS A 80 12.93 15.95 2.39
N GLN A 81 13.25 16.75 3.41
CA GLN A 81 13.03 18.22 3.44
C GLN A 81 13.69 18.96 2.27
N LYS A 82 14.81 18.44 1.76
CA LYS A 82 15.50 19.01 0.59
C LYS A 82 14.67 18.91 -0.69
N ASN A 83 13.79 17.91 -0.79
CA ASN A 83 12.95 17.68 -1.97
C ASN A 83 11.60 18.40 -1.85
N VAL A 84 10.94 18.30 -0.71
CA VAL A 84 9.66 18.97 -0.43
C VAL A 84 9.67 19.51 1.00
N LYS A 85 9.43 20.81 1.13
CA LYS A 85 9.34 21.44 2.45
C LYS A 85 7.98 21.17 3.08
N ILE A 86 7.96 20.45 4.19
CA ILE A 86 6.76 20.10 4.96
C ILE A 86 7.06 20.37 6.43
N LYS A 87 6.24 21.19 7.09
CA LYS A 87 6.46 21.56 8.49
C LYS A 87 6.23 20.39 9.46
N LYS A 88 5.14 19.67 9.28
CA LYS A 88 4.78 18.51 10.12
C LYS A 88 4.44 17.33 9.22
N ARG A 89 4.87 16.12 9.62
CA ARG A 89 4.55 14.87 8.94
C ARG A 89 3.86 13.92 9.89
N ILE A 90 2.86 13.23 9.38
CA ILE A 90 2.20 12.09 10.04
C ILE A 90 2.42 10.89 9.14
N PHE A 91 2.94 9.83 9.72
CA PHE A 91 3.14 8.56 9.05
C PHE A 91 2.10 7.57 9.53
N MET A 92 1.40 6.93 8.61
CA MET A 92 0.36 5.95 8.91
C MET A 92 0.69 4.63 8.22
N THR A 93 0.49 3.54 8.92
CA THR A 93 0.65 2.19 8.37
C THR A 93 -0.08 1.17 9.23
N ALA A 94 -0.59 0.10 8.60
CA ALA A 94 -1.10 -1.06 9.32
C ALA A 94 0.03 -2.05 9.70
N THR A 95 1.21 -1.93 9.10
CA THR A 95 2.33 -2.85 9.29
C THR A 95 3.63 -2.08 9.43
N GLU A 96 4.16 -2.03 10.64
CA GLU A 96 5.48 -1.47 10.88
C GLU A 96 6.56 -2.29 10.17
N ARG A 97 7.51 -1.62 9.53
CA ARG A 97 8.68 -2.25 8.93
C ARG A 97 9.95 -1.75 9.60
N LEU A 98 10.71 -2.69 10.10
CA LEU A 98 12.02 -2.45 10.70
C LEU A 98 13.09 -2.90 9.72
N PHE A 99 14.07 -2.05 9.51
CA PHE A 99 15.24 -2.35 8.70
C PHE A 99 16.48 -2.35 9.58
N ARG A 100 17.24 -3.44 9.56
CA ARG A 100 18.50 -3.56 10.30
C ARG A 100 19.65 -3.36 9.34
N GLY A 101 20.34 -2.24 9.45
CA GLY A 101 21.47 -1.85 8.60
C GLY A 101 22.02 -0.50 9.02
N ASP A 102 22.88 0.09 8.17
CA ASP A 102 23.42 1.42 8.43
C ASP A 102 22.31 2.48 8.37
N SER A 103 22.08 3.15 9.49
CA SER A 103 21.06 4.20 9.65
C SER A 103 21.36 5.46 8.82
N ASP A 104 22.58 5.62 8.29
CA ASP A 104 22.90 6.76 7.44
C ASP A 104 22.46 6.53 6.00
N GLU A 105 22.40 5.27 5.56
CA GLU A 105 21.98 4.89 4.20
C GLU A 105 20.52 4.41 4.12
N PHE A 106 19.97 3.91 5.23
CA PHE A 106 18.65 3.28 5.26
C PHE A 106 17.72 3.96 6.26
N MET A 107 16.42 3.89 5.97
CA MET A 107 15.32 4.34 6.83
C MET A 107 14.65 3.14 7.47
N SER A 108 14.35 3.24 8.77
CA SER A 108 13.60 2.24 9.52
C SER A 108 12.55 2.92 10.37
N MET A 109 11.36 2.33 10.51
CA MET A 109 10.24 2.97 11.21
C MET A 109 10.47 3.14 12.72
N ASP A 110 11.43 2.40 13.30
CA ASP A 110 11.88 2.57 14.68
C ASP A 110 12.92 3.67 14.86
N ASP A 111 13.37 4.34 13.78
CA ASP A 111 14.25 5.48 13.86
C ASP A 111 13.44 6.80 13.98
N PRO A 112 13.44 7.44 15.16
CA PRO A 112 12.66 8.66 15.38
C PRO A 112 13.18 9.86 14.59
N ARG A 113 14.40 9.82 14.04
CA ARG A 113 14.94 10.88 13.19
C ARG A 113 14.22 10.92 11.84
N ASP A 114 13.78 9.77 11.34
CA ASP A 114 13.12 9.64 10.05
C ASP A 114 11.59 9.67 10.17
N TYR A 115 11.02 8.96 11.16
CA TYR A 115 9.57 8.79 11.30
C TYR A 115 8.96 9.46 12.53
N GLY A 116 9.78 9.97 13.47
CA GLY A 116 9.29 10.53 14.71
C GLY A 116 8.91 9.47 15.72
N SER A 117 8.23 9.89 16.80
CA SER A 117 7.75 9.00 17.85
C SER A 117 6.38 8.42 17.49
N LEU A 118 6.11 7.19 17.94
CA LEU A 118 4.77 6.60 17.85
C LEU A 118 3.80 7.47 18.65
N ILE A 119 2.74 7.93 18.01
CA ILE A 119 1.73 8.80 18.60
C ILE A 119 0.40 8.09 18.88
N TYR A 120 0.12 7.03 18.14
CA TYR A 120 -1.10 6.24 18.29
C TYR A 120 -0.92 4.85 17.69
N GLU A 121 -1.46 3.84 18.37
CA GLU A 121 -1.56 2.48 17.89
C GLU A 121 -2.97 1.95 18.19
N LEU A 122 -3.56 1.24 17.22
CA LEU A 122 -4.81 0.52 17.40
C LEU A 122 -4.60 -0.94 17.00
N SER A 123 -4.54 -1.82 17.97
CA SER A 123 -4.39 -3.24 17.70
C SER A 123 -5.67 -3.88 17.14
N PHE A 124 -5.54 -4.96 16.38
CA PHE A 124 -6.69 -5.76 15.91
C PHE A 124 -7.60 -6.18 17.07
N LYS A 125 -7.01 -6.57 18.20
CA LYS A 125 -7.76 -6.97 19.38
C LYS A 125 -8.62 -5.82 19.92
N GLU A 126 -8.08 -4.64 20.01
CA GLU A 126 -8.81 -3.45 20.47
C GLU A 126 -9.90 -3.05 19.47
N ALA A 127 -9.60 -3.08 18.18
CA ALA A 127 -10.55 -2.73 17.12
C ALA A 127 -11.74 -3.70 17.07
N ILE A 128 -11.51 -5.02 17.27
CA ILE A 128 -12.56 -6.03 17.32
C ILE A 128 -13.42 -5.90 18.59
N ASN A 129 -12.79 -5.62 19.74
CA ASN A 129 -13.48 -5.56 21.02
C ASN A 129 -14.04 -4.17 21.37
N SER A 130 -13.86 -3.18 20.52
CA SER A 130 -14.43 -1.83 20.71
C SER A 130 -15.97 -1.87 20.66
N LYS A 131 -16.62 -0.84 21.22
CA LYS A 131 -18.08 -0.72 21.25
C LYS A 131 -18.52 0.59 20.60
N PRO A 132 -19.12 0.58 19.40
CA PRO A 132 -19.30 -0.58 18.51
C PRO A 132 -17.96 -1.11 17.96
N PRO A 133 -17.90 -2.38 17.51
CA PRO A 133 -16.69 -2.92 16.87
C PRO A 133 -16.29 -2.10 15.63
N ILE A 134 -15.01 -1.78 15.51
CA ILE A 134 -14.48 -1.03 14.35
C ILE A 134 -14.26 -1.96 13.16
N ILE A 135 -13.84 -3.20 13.44
CA ILE A 135 -13.67 -4.26 12.44
C ILE A 135 -14.33 -5.54 12.91
N SER A 136 -14.69 -6.39 11.96
CA SER A 136 -15.22 -7.73 12.26
C SER A 136 -14.12 -8.64 12.81
N ASP A 137 -14.54 -9.65 13.59
CA ASP A 137 -13.63 -10.73 13.98
C ASP A 137 -13.21 -11.56 12.76
N TYR A 138 -12.09 -12.25 12.86
CA TYR A 138 -11.50 -13.02 11.77
C TYR A 138 -11.08 -14.42 12.21
N LYS A 139 -11.01 -15.33 11.23
CA LYS A 139 -10.46 -16.67 11.42
C LYS A 139 -9.25 -16.87 10.51
N ILE A 140 -8.15 -17.31 11.08
CA ILE A 140 -6.99 -17.79 10.33
C ILE A 140 -7.19 -19.28 10.07
N ILE A 141 -7.20 -19.67 8.81
CA ILE A 141 -7.35 -21.06 8.42
C ILE A 141 -6.10 -21.47 7.65
N THR A 142 -5.41 -22.49 8.14
CA THR A 142 -4.20 -23.02 7.52
C THR A 142 -4.54 -24.28 6.71
N PHE A 143 -4.10 -24.32 5.48
CA PHE A 143 -4.16 -25.48 4.61
C PHE A 143 -2.74 -25.95 4.30
N GLY A 144 -2.46 -27.20 4.61
CA GLY A 144 -1.28 -27.90 4.12
C GLY A 144 -1.53 -28.39 2.70
N ILE A 145 -0.61 -28.12 1.79
CA ILE A 145 -0.57 -28.69 0.45
C ILE A 145 0.71 -29.49 0.33
N THR A 146 0.58 -30.77 0.02
CA THR A 146 1.72 -31.68 -0.12
C THR A 146 2.15 -31.79 -1.57
N THR A 147 3.42 -32.15 -1.81
CA THR A 147 3.95 -32.40 -3.17
C THR A 147 3.14 -33.42 -3.95
N PRO A 148 2.75 -34.58 -3.39
CA PRO A 148 1.89 -35.53 -4.09
C PRO A 148 0.54 -34.97 -4.52
N GLU A 149 -0.09 -34.11 -3.72
CA GLU A 149 -1.36 -33.46 -4.09
C GLU A 149 -1.18 -32.51 -5.29
N ILE A 150 -0.04 -31.82 -5.36
CA ILE A 150 0.31 -30.96 -6.50
C ILE A 150 0.48 -31.84 -7.76
N GLU A 151 1.23 -32.92 -7.64
CA GLU A 151 1.49 -33.85 -8.74
C GLU A 151 0.21 -34.52 -9.25
N GLU A 152 -0.66 -34.99 -8.34
CA GLU A 152 -1.94 -35.59 -8.69
C GLU A 152 -2.83 -34.61 -9.49
N ILE A 153 -2.92 -33.37 -9.04
CA ILE A 153 -3.70 -32.34 -9.74
C ILE A 153 -3.05 -32.01 -11.09
N TYR A 154 -1.74 -31.95 -11.14
CA TYR A 154 -1.01 -31.70 -12.39
C TYR A 154 -1.21 -32.84 -13.40
N GLN A 155 -1.20 -34.08 -12.97
CA GLN A 155 -1.43 -35.26 -13.83
C GLN A 155 -2.89 -35.46 -14.21
N SER A 156 -3.84 -35.15 -13.29
CA SER A 156 -5.27 -35.31 -13.53
C SER A 156 -5.88 -34.18 -14.39
N ASN A 157 -5.16 -33.09 -14.54
CA ASN A 157 -5.64 -31.96 -15.33
C ASN A 157 -5.53 -32.26 -16.83
N LYS A 158 -6.64 -32.62 -17.42
CA LYS A 158 -6.85 -32.73 -18.89
C LYS A 158 -6.75 -31.37 -19.63
N TYR A 159 -6.33 -30.31 -18.98
CA TYR A 159 -6.19 -28.96 -19.54
C TYR A 159 -4.87 -28.84 -20.30
N LEU A 160 -4.81 -29.44 -21.48
CA LEU A 160 -3.65 -29.42 -22.38
C LEU A 160 -3.23 -28.02 -22.85
N GLU A 161 -4.12 -27.03 -22.76
CA GLU A 161 -3.81 -25.66 -23.14
C GLU A 161 -2.99 -24.88 -22.10
N VAL A 162 -2.93 -25.34 -20.87
CA VAL A 162 -2.23 -24.69 -19.75
C VAL A 162 -0.70 -24.88 -19.83
N LYS A 163 -0.19 -25.79 -20.65
CA LYS A 163 1.27 -26.03 -20.78
C LYS A 163 2.07 -24.80 -21.20
N LYS A 164 1.46 -23.84 -21.88
CA LYS A 164 2.13 -22.59 -22.30
C LYS A 164 2.15 -21.54 -21.19
N VAL A 165 1.12 -21.49 -20.36
CA VAL A 165 0.98 -20.54 -19.24
C VAL A 165 1.71 -21.00 -17.98
N LEU A 166 1.81 -22.32 -17.75
CA LEU A 166 2.45 -22.88 -16.55
C LEU A 166 3.98 -22.82 -16.56
N LYS A 167 4.63 -22.44 -17.67
CA LYS A 167 6.09 -22.29 -17.68
C LYS A 167 6.59 -21.17 -16.78
N ASP A 168 5.72 -20.19 -16.46
CA ASP A 168 6.08 -18.99 -15.70
C ASP A 168 5.49 -18.97 -14.27
N ILE A 169 4.63 -19.95 -13.92
CA ILE A 169 4.02 -20.04 -12.60
C ILE A 169 4.93 -20.85 -11.67
N THR A 170 5.30 -20.25 -10.55
CA THR A 170 6.08 -20.94 -9.52
C THR A 170 5.26 -22.04 -8.82
N ALA A 171 5.92 -23.09 -8.30
CA ALA A 171 5.25 -24.13 -7.52
C ALA A 171 4.46 -23.56 -6.32
N ARG A 172 4.91 -22.43 -5.77
CA ARG A 172 4.25 -21.73 -4.68
C ARG A 172 2.93 -21.09 -5.11
N GLU A 173 2.89 -20.44 -6.26
CA GLU A 173 1.68 -19.83 -6.80
C GLU A 173 0.63 -20.89 -7.12
N PHE A 174 1.06 -22.01 -7.70
CA PHE A 174 0.19 -23.13 -7.98
C PHE A 174 -0.38 -23.77 -6.70
N ALA A 175 0.44 -24.00 -5.69
CA ALA A 175 0.01 -24.48 -4.38
C ALA A 175 -0.98 -23.51 -3.71
N THR A 176 -0.75 -22.18 -3.85
CA THR A 176 -1.65 -21.14 -3.35
C THR A 176 -3.03 -21.22 -4.02
N ALA A 177 -3.08 -21.39 -5.32
CA ALA A 177 -4.34 -21.55 -6.07
C ALA A 177 -5.10 -22.81 -5.64
N ILE A 178 -4.41 -23.93 -5.41
CA ILE A 178 -5.01 -25.17 -4.88
C ILE A 178 -5.57 -24.96 -3.47
N ALA A 179 -4.81 -24.31 -2.60
CA ALA A 179 -5.24 -24.00 -1.23
C ALA A 179 -6.50 -23.13 -1.23
N LEU A 180 -6.53 -22.08 -2.06
CA LEU A 180 -7.70 -21.21 -2.22
C LEU A 180 -8.93 -21.99 -2.71
N ARG A 181 -8.78 -22.83 -3.73
CA ARG A 181 -9.88 -23.68 -4.21
C ARG A 181 -10.42 -24.65 -3.14
N LYS A 182 -9.53 -25.26 -2.34
CA LYS A 182 -9.90 -26.11 -1.19
C LYS A 182 -10.66 -25.29 -0.14
N ALA A 183 -10.17 -24.10 0.19
CA ALA A 183 -10.81 -23.20 1.15
C ALA A 183 -12.22 -22.80 0.71
N ILE A 184 -12.38 -22.34 -0.52
CA ILE A 184 -13.67 -21.94 -1.10
C ILE A 184 -14.69 -23.10 -1.01
N LYS A 185 -14.27 -24.30 -1.43
CA LYS A 185 -15.16 -25.48 -1.38
C LYS A 185 -15.51 -25.90 0.05
N LYS A 186 -14.52 -26.04 0.93
CA LYS A 186 -14.69 -26.53 2.30
C LYS A 186 -15.50 -25.57 3.16
N LEU A 187 -15.31 -24.27 2.97
CA LEU A 187 -15.93 -23.23 3.80
C LEU A 187 -17.17 -22.60 3.13
N LYS A 188 -17.53 -23.04 1.91
CA LYS A 188 -18.66 -22.51 1.14
C LYS A 188 -18.57 -20.97 0.97
N ILE A 189 -17.38 -20.47 0.72
CA ILE A 189 -17.12 -19.05 0.54
C ILE A 189 -17.82 -18.57 -0.73
N LYS A 190 -18.61 -17.50 -0.63
CA LYS A 190 -19.31 -16.89 -1.78
C LYS A 190 -18.49 -15.79 -2.46
N ASN A 191 -17.76 -15.00 -1.66
CA ASN A 191 -16.94 -13.90 -2.14
C ASN A 191 -15.50 -14.09 -1.64
N ALA A 192 -14.51 -13.87 -2.50
CA ALA A 192 -13.11 -13.96 -2.17
C ALA A 192 -12.33 -12.82 -2.85
N ILE A 193 -11.32 -12.32 -2.16
CA ILE A 193 -10.31 -11.39 -2.68
C ILE A 193 -8.96 -12.08 -2.52
N SER A 194 -8.14 -12.10 -3.56
CA SER A 194 -6.80 -12.69 -3.55
C SER A 194 -5.75 -11.70 -4.07
#